data_e3ecfa2bcc26df4d0c41e4b9a63f87ef
#
_entry.id   e3ecfa2bcc26df4d0c41e4b9a63f87ef
#
_cell.length_a   1.000
_cell.length_b   1.000
_cell.length_c   1.000
_cell.angle_alpha   90.00
_cell.angle_beta   90.00
_cell.angle_gamma   90.00
#
_symmetry.space_group_name_H-M   'P 1'
#
loop_
_entity.id
_entity.type
_entity.pdbx_description
1 polymer ?
#
loop_
_entity_poly.entity_id
_entity_poly.type
_entity_poly.pdbx_seq_one_letter_code
_entity_poly.pdbx_strand_id
1 'polypeptide(L)'
;MKKYNIILLLIDGTRIDRLDKFPIFKRLKEDGCFFSEVIASAPYTLVAMNSIFTGMYGSKNGIDAYHKMFQNPKTGCKTLADYLTENGWYTRGDAMRLSLVSSQGFKKFTSQEDIPDPDFSKIHKEILDETVNEVSGERPYFLYLHYPKIHHSIKESVFDKYDDFSQEYFENKEENLRNYDEYLKEASDYLDEIYFKNISGKQSNDSIIIVMTDHGMGIGEKVGERAYGSFTYDYTLRTFALFIQPKIFPKGKEIDKLARAIDIMPTILDCLEIPIDQSCLRMQGQSMLNLLNKTEQSKPDTDEDSEFQKIAYSETGGVNGPWPSPSSPNIKCVRTKKWKLIHNLTPNTWELYNLENDPQELKNLIEEHPLTVTKLKDKLQSIIDDCASD
;
A
#
# COMPACT_ATOMS: atom_id res chain seq x y z
N MET A 1 -17.42 -5.72 20.72
CA MET A 1 -17.18 -5.42 19.29
C MET A 1 -17.80 -4.06 18.96
N LYS A 2 -16.99 -3.12 18.47
CA LYS A 2 -17.44 -1.78 18.07
C LYS A 2 -17.90 -1.81 16.62
N LYS A 3 -19.04 -1.15 16.34
CA LYS A 3 -19.67 -1.18 15.01
C LYS A 3 -19.45 0.14 14.25
N TYR A 4 -18.19 0.44 13.89
CA TYR A 4 -17.90 1.52 12.96
C TYR A 4 -18.11 1.06 11.51
N ASN A 5 -18.58 1.94 10.65
CA ASN A 5 -18.40 1.76 9.20
C ASN A 5 -16.92 1.85 8.87
N ILE A 6 -16.48 1.19 7.81
CA ILE A 6 -15.13 1.29 7.30
C ILE A 6 -15.21 1.83 5.88
N ILE A 7 -14.50 2.93 5.61
CA ILE A 7 -14.38 3.49 4.26
C ILE A 7 -12.90 3.55 3.93
N LEU A 8 -12.48 2.78 2.93
CA LEU A 8 -11.11 2.75 2.45
C LEU A 8 -11.05 3.39 1.06
N LEU A 9 -10.37 4.54 0.98
CA LEU A 9 -10.09 5.26 -0.25
C LEU A 9 -8.65 4.99 -0.68
N LEU A 10 -8.48 4.20 -1.72
CA LEU A 10 -7.18 3.94 -2.34
C LEU A 10 -6.93 4.95 -3.46
N ILE A 11 -5.84 5.70 -3.36
CA ILE A 11 -5.33 6.58 -4.41
C ILE A 11 -4.09 5.91 -5.01
N ASP A 12 -4.32 5.07 -6.01
CA ASP A 12 -3.31 4.18 -6.61
C ASP A 12 -2.12 4.96 -7.18
N GLY A 13 -0.90 4.51 -6.90
CA GLY A 13 0.31 5.07 -7.45
C GLY A 13 0.73 6.44 -6.88
N THR A 14 0.20 6.83 -5.72
CA THR A 14 0.51 8.13 -5.11
C THR A 14 1.87 8.14 -4.44
N ARG A 15 2.74 9.06 -4.85
CA ARG A 15 4.06 9.30 -4.24
C ARG A 15 3.95 10.16 -2.99
N ILE A 16 4.50 9.68 -1.88
CA ILE A 16 4.47 10.41 -0.61
C ILE A 16 5.28 11.70 -0.64
N ASP A 17 6.38 11.75 -1.39
CA ASP A 17 7.24 12.95 -1.53
C ASP A 17 6.60 14.09 -2.33
N ARG A 18 5.40 13.87 -2.91
CA ARG A 18 4.66 14.88 -3.67
C ARG A 18 3.45 15.46 -2.93
N LEU A 19 3.03 14.88 -1.82
CA LEU A 19 1.79 15.25 -1.12
C LEU A 19 1.76 16.72 -0.70
N ASP A 20 2.87 17.24 -0.20
CA ASP A 20 2.93 18.61 0.35
C ASP A 20 2.77 19.72 -0.72
N LYS A 21 2.85 19.37 -2.01
CA LYS A 21 2.51 20.29 -3.11
C LYS A 21 1.02 20.62 -3.20
N PHE A 22 0.16 19.77 -2.65
CA PHE A 22 -1.28 19.86 -2.83
C PHE A 22 -1.97 20.13 -1.49
N PRO A 23 -2.67 21.28 -1.34
CA PRO A 23 -3.30 21.67 -0.07
C PRO A 23 -4.30 20.66 0.49
N ILE A 24 -4.88 19.82 -0.37
CA ILE A 24 -5.82 18.77 0.02
C ILE A 24 -5.20 17.78 1.02
N PHE A 25 -3.96 17.35 0.78
CA PHE A 25 -3.29 16.41 1.67
C PHE A 25 -2.93 17.04 3.03
N LYS A 26 -2.64 18.36 3.06
CA LYS A 26 -2.47 19.06 4.33
C LYS A 26 -3.77 19.05 5.13
N ARG A 27 -4.90 19.38 4.51
CA ARG A 27 -6.22 19.32 5.15
C ARG A 27 -6.55 17.92 5.65
N LEU A 28 -6.24 16.89 4.85
CA LEU A 28 -6.43 15.49 5.26
C LEU A 28 -5.57 15.12 6.48
N LYS A 29 -4.31 15.53 6.50
CA LYS A 29 -3.40 15.32 7.66
C LYS A 29 -3.94 15.99 8.93
N GLU A 30 -4.59 17.16 8.81
CA GLU A 30 -5.21 17.87 9.93
C GLU A 30 -6.45 17.12 10.49
N ASP A 31 -7.16 16.35 9.66
CA ASP A 31 -8.36 15.62 10.04
C ASP A 31 -8.09 14.26 10.70
N GLY A 32 -6.91 13.68 10.50
CA GLY A 32 -6.59 12.32 10.95
C GLY A 32 -5.20 12.14 11.53
N CYS A 33 -4.83 10.88 11.70
CA CYS A 33 -3.49 10.44 12.09
C CYS A 33 -2.78 9.91 10.84
N PHE A 34 -1.68 10.54 10.48
CA PHE A 34 -0.91 10.26 9.26
C PHE A 34 0.30 9.39 9.55
N PHE A 35 0.36 8.20 8.98
CA PHE A 35 1.51 7.31 9.01
C PHE A 35 2.34 7.54 7.76
N SER A 36 3.53 8.14 7.90
CA SER A 36 4.38 8.57 6.79
C SER A 36 5.44 7.55 6.38
N GLU A 37 5.59 6.45 7.13
CA GLU A 37 6.55 5.37 6.87
C GLU A 37 5.84 4.02 6.76
N VAL A 38 4.85 3.92 5.89
CA VAL A 38 4.18 2.65 5.56
C VAL A 38 4.86 2.04 4.35
N ILE A 39 5.39 0.82 4.49
CA ILE A 39 6.13 0.17 3.43
C ILE A 39 5.24 -0.86 2.72
N ALA A 40 5.07 -0.66 1.41
CA ALA A 40 4.34 -1.56 0.53
C ALA A 40 5.02 -2.94 0.45
N SER A 41 4.24 -4.00 0.36
CA SER A 41 4.75 -5.36 0.19
C SER A 41 5.24 -5.66 -1.23
N ALA A 42 4.82 -4.84 -2.19
CA ALA A 42 5.23 -4.92 -3.60
C ALA A 42 5.04 -3.56 -4.29
N PRO A 43 5.77 -3.29 -5.38
CA PRO A 43 5.68 -2.04 -6.13
C PRO A 43 4.54 -2.04 -7.17
N TYR A 44 3.45 -2.78 -6.96
CA TYR A 44 2.28 -2.83 -7.86
C TYR A 44 1.05 -3.41 -7.17
N THR A 45 -0.12 -3.00 -7.63
CA THR A 45 -1.43 -3.18 -6.99
C THR A 45 -1.79 -4.63 -6.68
N LEU A 46 -1.56 -5.57 -7.59
CA LEU A 46 -1.98 -6.98 -7.42
C LEU A 46 -1.45 -7.57 -6.11
N VAL A 47 -0.15 -7.52 -5.88
CA VAL A 47 0.47 -8.08 -4.68
C VAL A 47 0.25 -7.18 -3.47
N ALA A 48 0.37 -5.86 -3.63
CA ALA A 48 0.22 -4.90 -2.55
C ALA A 48 -1.18 -4.99 -1.91
N MET A 49 -2.25 -4.91 -2.71
CA MET A 49 -3.62 -4.92 -2.19
C MET A 49 -4.04 -6.28 -1.63
N ASN A 50 -3.65 -7.41 -2.27
CA ASN A 50 -3.94 -8.72 -1.71
C ASN A 50 -3.16 -8.95 -0.40
N SER A 51 -1.96 -8.38 -0.25
CA SER A 51 -1.22 -8.39 1.02
C SER A 51 -1.91 -7.56 2.10
N ILE A 52 -2.41 -6.37 1.76
CA ILE A 52 -3.17 -5.50 2.68
C ILE A 52 -4.45 -6.20 3.15
N PHE A 53 -5.21 -6.80 2.23
CA PHE A 53 -6.49 -7.44 2.55
C PHE A 53 -6.37 -8.77 3.27
N THR A 54 -5.21 -9.42 3.26
CA THR A 54 -4.96 -10.65 4.01
C THR A 54 -4.09 -10.45 5.26
N GLY A 55 -3.43 -9.30 5.39
CA GLY A 55 -2.43 -9.05 6.44
C GLY A 55 -1.18 -9.94 6.28
N MET A 56 -0.91 -10.45 5.07
CA MET A 56 0.18 -11.38 4.76
C MET A 56 0.95 -10.92 3.53
N TYR A 57 2.25 -11.23 3.47
CA TYR A 57 3.05 -11.01 2.27
C TYR A 57 2.59 -11.90 1.11
N GLY A 58 2.84 -11.48 -0.13
CA GLY A 58 2.43 -12.19 -1.33
C GLY A 58 2.89 -13.65 -1.38
N SER A 59 4.15 -13.91 -1.04
CA SER A 59 4.67 -15.29 -0.97
C SER A 59 3.96 -16.16 0.07
N LYS A 60 3.38 -15.57 1.13
CA LYS A 60 2.56 -16.27 2.15
C LYS A 60 1.15 -16.53 1.65
N ASN A 61 0.45 -15.48 1.19
CA ASN A 61 -0.95 -15.59 0.77
C ASN A 61 -1.11 -16.25 -0.62
N GLY A 62 -0.02 -16.43 -1.37
CA GLY A 62 0.01 -17.08 -2.68
C GLY A 62 -0.16 -16.17 -3.88
N ILE A 63 -0.40 -14.86 -3.68
CA ILE A 63 -0.47 -13.87 -4.77
C ILE A 63 0.82 -13.03 -4.73
N ASP A 64 1.90 -13.54 -5.30
CA ASP A 64 3.25 -12.98 -5.24
C ASP A 64 3.83 -12.54 -6.60
N ALA A 65 3.13 -12.81 -7.69
CA ALA A 65 3.57 -12.46 -9.04
C ALA A 65 2.39 -12.14 -9.95
N TYR A 66 2.64 -11.33 -10.99
CA TYR A 66 1.59 -10.78 -11.85
C TYR A 66 0.80 -11.85 -12.63
N HIS A 67 1.44 -12.96 -13.01
CA HIS A 67 0.74 -14.05 -13.70
C HIS A 67 -0.29 -14.78 -12.81
N LYS A 68 -0.32 -14.49 -11.49
CA LYS A 68 -1.33 -15.02 -10.55
C LYS A 68 -2.58 -14.13 -10.44
N MET A 69 -2.74 -13.12 -11.31
CA MET A 69 -3.84 -12.16 -11.30
C MET A 69 -5.25 -12.78 -11.42
N PHE A 70 -5.37 -14.01 -11.89
CA PHE A 70 -6.64 -14.72 -11.96
C PHE A 70 -6.81 -15.78 -10.86
N GLN A 71 -5.94 -15.74 -9.84
CA GLN A 71 -6.00 -16.67 -8.71
C GLN A 71 -6.57 -15.96 -7.48
N ASN A 72 -7.23 -16.74 -6.64
CA ASN A 72 -7.56 -16.29 -5.29
C ASN A 72 -6.38 -16.54 -4.34
N PRO A 73 -6.33 -15.85 -3.20
CA PRO A 73 -5.43 -16.22 -2.12
C PRO A 73 -5.51 -17.71 -1.77
N LYS A 74 -4.42 -18.28 -1.25
CA LYS A 74 -4.37 -19.69 -0.84
C LYS A 74 -5.54 -20.07 0.05
N THR A 75 -5.98 -21.32 -0.05
CA THR A 75 -6.96 -21.90 0.87
C THR A 75 -6.51 -21.69 2.32
N GLY A 76 -7.41 -21.22 3.17
CA GLY A 76 -7.10 -20.85 4.55
C GLY A 76 -6.72 -19.37 4.76
N CYS A 77 -6.55 -18.58 3.70
CA CYS A 77 -6.48 -17.12 3.84
C CYS A 77 -7.88 -16.55 4.05
N LYS A 78 -8.04 -15.74 5.09
CA LYS A 78 -9.19 -14.85 5.24
C LYS A 78 -8.80 -13.42 4.86
N THR A 79 -9.66 -12.77 4.09
CA THR A 79 -9.53 -11.36 3.75
C THR A 79 -10.20 -10.48 4.81
N LEU A 80 -9.90 -9.18 4.81
CA LEU A 80 -10.62 -8.20 5.62
C LEU A 80 -12.13 -8.25 5.36
N ALA A 81 -12.54 -8.43 4.10
CA ALA A 81 -13.95 -8.53 3.74
C ALA A 81 -14.62 -9.80 4.28
N ASP A 82 -13.89 -10.94 4.36
CA ASP A 82 -14.39 -12.15 5.03
C ASP A 82 -14.66 -11.89 6.51
N TYR A 83 -13.65 -11.36 7.25
CA TYR A 83 -13.83 -11.03 8.67
C TYR A 83 -15.01 -10.10 8.90
N LEU A 84 -15.13 -9.06 8.10
CA LEU A 84 -16.20 -8.08 8.27
C LEU A 84 -17.58 -8.67 7.92
N THR A 85 -17.69 -9.44 6.84
CA THR A 85 -18.95 -10.09 6.46
C THR A 85 -19.42 -11.11 7.50
N GLU A 86 -18.52 -11.94 8.01
CA GLU A 86 -18.81 -12.92 9.06
C GLU A 86 -19.28 -12.25 10.37
N ASN A 87 -18.82 -11.02 10.63
CA ASN A 87 -19.21 -10.25 11.81
C ASN A 87 -20.38 -9.27 11.57
N GLY A 88 -21.04 -9.35 10.40
CA GLY A 88 -22.30 -8.64 10.12
C GLY A 88 -22.18 -7.31 9.37
N TRP A 89 -21.01 -6.97 8.85
CA TRP A 89 -20.86 -5.83 7.95
C TRP A 89 -21.42 -6.14 6.55
N TYR A 90 -22.05 -5.15 5.92
CA TYR A 90 -22.26 -5.16 4.48
C TYR A 90 -20.97 -4.76 3.79
N THR A 91 -20.46 -5.57 2.88
CA THR A 91 -19.16 -5.36 2.24
C THR A 91 -19.32 -5.06 0.76
N ARG A 92 -18.83 -3.90 0.34
CA ARG A 92 -18.88 -3.46 -1.06
C ARG A 92 -17.53 -2.92 -1.47
N GLY A 93 -17.09 -3.26 -2.70
CA GLY A 93 -15.86 -2.75 -3.28
C GLY A 93 -16.05 -2.33 -4.73
N ASP A 94 -15.28 -1.33 -5.16
CA ASP A 94 -15.05 -0.96 -6.55
C ASP A 94 -13.55 -0.89 -6.79
N ALA A 95 -13.03 -1.69 -7.72
CA ALA A 95 -11.62 -1.81 -8.01
C ALA A 95 -11.28 -1.38 -9.43
N MET A 96 -10.01 -1.08 -9.70
CA MET A 96 -9.55 -0.78 -11.06
C MET A 96 -9.88 -1.90 -12.04
N ARG A 97 -9.64 -3.16 -11.61
CA ARG A 97 -9.97 -4.38 -12.35
C ARG A 97 -10.30 -5.51 -11.39
N LEU A 98 -11.26 -6.35 -11.79
CA LEU A 98 -11.68 -7.51 -10.99
C LEU A 98 -10.56 -8.53 -10.78
N SER A 99 -9.58 -8.60 -11.68
CA SER A 99 -8.45 -9.52 -11.60
C SER A 99 -7.30 -9.07 -10.71
N LEU A 100 -7.26 -7.80 -10.29
CA LEU A 100 -6.14 -7.24 -9.51
C LEU A 100 -6.35 -7.31 -8.00
N VAL A 101 -7.60 -7.25 -7.55
CA VAL A 101 -7.92 -7.26 -6.12
C VAL A 101 -8.91 -8.38 -5.87
N SER A 102 -8.63 -9.26 -4.91
CA SER A 102 -9.53 -10.36 -4.58
C SER A 102 -10.90 -9.82 -4.14
N SER A 103 -11.96 -10.33 -4.77
CA SER A 103 -13.34 -10.06 -4.37
C SER A 103 -13.83 -10.97 -3.22
N GLN A 104 -12.95 -11.83 -2.70
CA GLN A 104 -13.28 -12.76 -1.62
C GLN A 104 -13.84 -12.02 -0.40
N GLY A 105 -14.98 -12.45 0.11
CA GLY A 105 -15.68 -11.88 1.26
C GLY A 105 -16.56 -10.67 0.96
N PHE A 106 -16.43 -10.03 -0.21
CA PHE A 106 -17.31 -8.93 -0.59
C PHE A 106 -18.70 -9.43 -1.03
N LYS A 107 -19.75 -8.76 -0.56
CA LYS A 107 -21.16 -9.01 -1.01
C LYS A 107 -21.44 -8.41 -2.37
N LYS A 108 -20.83 -7.25 -2.69
CA LYS A 108 -20.90 -6.63 -4.00
C LYS A 108 -19.50 -6.12 -4.36
N PHE A 109 -18.99 -6.51 -5.52
CA PHE A 109 -17.67 -6.10 -6.00
C PHE A 109 -17.76 -5.77 -7.48
N THR A 110 -17.33 -4.57 -7.86
CA THR A 110 -17.44 -4.01 -9.22
C THR A 110 -16.10 -3.48 -9.70
N SER A 111 -16.01 -3.21 -11.01
CA SER A 111 -14.92 -2.45 -11.61
C SER A 111 -15.46 -1.56 -12.72
N GLN A 112 -14.68 -0.58 -13.13
CA GLN A 112 -15.01 0.36 -14.20
C GLN A 112 -14.11 0.16 -15.44
N GLU A 113 -13.49 -1.03 -15.56
CA GLU A 113 -12.49 -1.33 -16.59
C GLU A 113 -13.04 -1.27 -18.04
N ASP A 114 -14.34 -1.44 -18.23
CA ASP A 114 -15.01 -1.40 -19.54
C ASP A 114 -15.51 0.02 -19.90
N ILE A 115 -15.39 1.01 -19.01
CA ILE A 115 -15.85 2.38 -19.25
C ILE A 115 -14.66 3.21 -19.73
N PRO A 116 -14.68 3.76 -20.96
CA PRO A 116 -13.66 4.70 -21.40
C PRO A 116 -13.71 5.98 -20.55
N ASP A 117 -12.56 6.40 -19.98
CA ASP A 117 -12.40 7.60 -19.15
C ASP A 117 -13.51 7.83 -18.12
N PRO A 118 -13.66 6.93 -17.12
CA PRO A 118 -14.76 6.99 -16.16
C PRO A 118 -14.62 8.21 -15.23
N ASP A 119 -15.74 8.88 -14.94
CA ASP A 119 -15.83 9.89 -13.89
C ASP A 119 -15.92 9.20 -12.51
N PHE A 120 -14.75 8.91 -11.92
CA PHE A 120 -14.66 8.23 -10.61
C PHE A 120 -15.30 9.03 -9.48
N SER A 121 -15.33 10.36 -9.55
CA SER A 121 -15.99 11.18 -8.52
C SER A 121 -17.49 10.93 -8.51
N LYS A 122 -18.12 10.92 -9.67
CA LYS A 122 -19.54 10.63 -9.82
C LYS A 122 -19.85 9.17 -9.45
N ILE A 123 -19.12 8.22 -10.03
CA ILE A 123 -19.34 6.79 -9.82
C ILE A 123 -19.19 6.42 -8.34
N HIS A 124 -18.09 6.85 -7.69
CA HIS A 124 -17.85 6.52 -6.28
C HIS A 124 -18.85 7.22 -5.34
N LYS A 125 -19.33 8.41 -5.71
CA LYS A 125 -20.43 9.06 -4.98
C LYS A 125 -21.71 8.23 -5.07
N GLU A 126 -22.09 7.77 -6.27
CA GLU A 126 -23.26 6.91 -6.47
C GLU A 126 -23.12 5.58 -5.67
N ILE A 127 -21.93 4.97 -5.70
CA ILE A 127 -21.63 3.75 -4.94
C ILE A 127 -21.76 3.99 -3.42
N LEU A 128 -21.27 5.12 -2.91
CA LEU A 128 -21.41 5.51 -1.51
C LEU A 128 -22.89 5.68 -1.14
N ASP A 129 -23.63 6.46 -1.92
CA ASP A 129 -25.07 6.73 -1.67
C ASP A 129 -25.89 5.43 -1.71
N GLU A 130 -25.66 4.55 -2.69
CA GLU A 130 -26.31 3.23 -2.76
C GLU A 130 -25.95 2.36 -1.55
N THR A 131 -24.68 2.37 -1.10
CA THR A 131 -24.23 1.56 0.04
C THR A 131 -24.92 2.02 1.32
N VAL A 132 -24.98 3.32 1.56
CA VAL A 132 -25.67 3.92 2.72
C VAL A 132 -27.17 3.59 2.70
N ASN A 133 -27.82 3.67 1.56
CA ASN A 133 -29.24 3.35 1.39
C ASN A 133 -29.52 1.84 1.60
N GLU A 134 -28.65 0.98 1.08
CA GLU A 134 -28.78 -0.48 1.21
C GLU A 134 -28.75 -0.95 2.67
N VAL A 135 -27.89 -0.34 3.49
CA VAL A 135 -27.78 -0.72 4.92
C VAL A 135 -28.84 -0.03 5.78
N SER A 136 -29.41 1.10 5.33
CA SER A 136 -30.48 1.87 6.01
C SER A 136 -30.21 2.15 7.49
N GLY A 137 -28.94 2.18 7.91
CA GLY A 137 -28.52 2.34 9.30
C GLY A 137 -28.69 1.10 10.18
N GLU A 138 -29.19 -0.02 9.67
CA GLU A 138 -29.46 -1.24 10.44
C GLU A 138 -28.19 -2.06 10.75
N ARG A 139 -27.18 -1.94 9.91
CA ARG A 139 -25.89 -2.64 10.03
C ARG A 139 -24.73 -1.76 9.55
N PRO A 140 -23.51 -1.96 10.06
CA PRO A 140 -22.34 -1.27 9.53
C PRO A 140 -21.97 -1.78 8.13
N TYR A 141 -21.17 -0.97 7.41
CA TYR A 141 -20.66 -1.35 6.10
C TYR A 141 -19.15 -1.20 6.00
N PHE A 142 -18.56 -1.98 5.10
CA PHE A 142 -17.21 -1.79 4.58
C PHE A 142 -17.32 -1.38 3.11
N LEU A 143 -16.77 -0.21 2.81
CA LEU A 143 -16.71 0.33 1.45
C LEU A 143 -15.27 0.52 1.04
N TYR A 144 -14.84 -0.17 -0.02
CA TYR A 144 -13.55 0.01 -0.68
C TYR A 144 -13.74 0.73 -2.00
N LEU A 145 -13.07 1.87 -2.18
CA LEU A 145 -13.11 2.68 -3.40
C LEU A 145 -11.70 2.88 -3.94
N HIS A 146 -11.44 2.39 -5.13
CA HIS A 146 -10.15 2.45 -5.79
C HIS A 146 -10.14 3.54 -6.85
N TYR A 147 -9.34 4.59 -6.65
CA TYR A 147 -9.10 5.65 -7.62
C TYR A 147 -7.84 5.34 -8.44
N PRO A 148 -7.96 4.86 -9.71
CA PRO A 148 -6.84 4.38 -10.50
C PRO A 148 -6.35 5.38 -11.56
N LYS A 149 -6.81 6.63 -11.56
CA LYS A 149 -6.60 7.53 -12.70
C LYS A 149 -5.14 7.90 -12.94
N ILE A 150 -4.32 8.00 -11.86
CA ILE A 150 -2.86 8.16 -11.99
C ILE A 150 -2.28 7.01 -12.83
N HIS A 151 -2.73 5.79 -12.57
CA HIS A 151 -2.29 4.59 -13.26
C HIS A 151 -2.69 4.59 -14.75
N HIS A 152 -3.93 5.01 -15.07
CA HIS A 152 -4.39 5.15 -16.45
C HIS A 152 -3.57 6.18 -17.21
N SER A 153 -3.32 7.34 -16.61
CA SER A 153 -2.52 8.40 -17.22
C SER A 153 -1.07 7.97 -17.47
N ILE A 154 -0.47 7.19 -16.58
CA ILE A 154 0.87 6.59 -16.77
C ILE A 154 0.86 5.58 -17.92
N LYS A 155 -0.18 4.77 -18.06
CA LYS A 155 -0.28 3.84 -19.19
C LYS A 155 -0.20 4.61 -20.51
N GLU A 156 -1.03 5.63 -20.69
CA GLU A 156 -1.12 6.40 -21.94
C GLU A 156 0.12 7.29 -22.19
N SER A 157 0.66 7.91 -21.15
CA SER A 157 1.75 8.88 -21.27
C SER A 157 3.14 8.26 -21.23
N VAL A 158 3.30 7.07 -20.64
CA VAL A 158 4.59 6.43 -20.43
C VAL A 158 4.65 5.07 -21.10
N PHE A 159 3.79 4.11 -20.72
CA PHE A 159 3.91 2.73 -21.21
C PHE A 159 3.62 2.58 -22.70
N ASP A 160 2.69 3.37 -23.23
CA ASP A 160 2.35 3.33 -24.65
C ASP A 160 3.36 4.10 -25.54
N LYS A 161 4.27 4.91 -24.95
CA LYS A 161 5.22 5.75 -25.67
C LYS A 161 6.68 5.33 -25.56
N TYR A 162 7.09 4.78 -24.44
CA TYR A 162 8.48 4.51 -24.14
C TYR A 162 8.69 3.04 -23.77
N ASP A 163 9.86 2.50 -24.01
CA ASP A 163 10.33 1.23 -23.46
C ASP A 163 11.17 1.44 -22.18
N ASP A 164 11.55 0.34 -21.50
CA ASP A 164 12.25 0.39 -20.22
C ASP A 164 13.68 0.91 -20.30
N PHE A 165 14.19 1.22 -21.50
CA PHE A 165 15.54 1.73 -21.77
C PHE A 165 15.53 2.99 -22.63
N SER A 166 14.37 3.60 -22.88
CA SER A 166 14.23 4.83 -23.65
C SER A 166 15.02 5.98 -23.04
N GLN A 167 16.14 6.34 -23.66
CA GLN A 167 17.00 7.42 -23.23
C GLN A 167 16.21 8.73 -23.04
N GLU A 168 15.32 9.04 -23.99
CA GLU A 168 14.44 10.21 -23.92
C GLU A 168 13.66 10.29 -22.61
N TYR A 169 13.08 9.16 -22.15
CA TYR A 169 12.31 9.14 -20.89
C TYR A 169 13.21 9.34 -19.66
N PHE A 170 14.33 8.61 -19.58
CA PHE A 170 15.19 8.64 -18.40
C PHE A 170 16.01 9.92 -18.25
N GLU A 171 16.24 10.66 -19.35
CA GLU A 171 16.90 11.97 -19.33
C GLU A 171 15.93 13.12 -18.97
N ASN A 172 14.63 12.96 -19.18
CA ASN A 172 13.61 14.01 -18.99
C ASN A 172 12.85 13.93 -17.65
N LYS A 173 13.54 13.57 -16.57
CA LYS A 173 12.93 13.39 -15.22
C LYS A 173 12.10 14.57 -14.73
N GLU A 174 12.52 15.81 -15.02
CA GLU A 174 11.77 17.00 -14.61
C GLU A 174 10.43 17.12 -15.35
N GLU A 175 10.37 16.74 -16.61
CA GLU A 175 9.12 16.71 -17.36
C GLU A 175 8.22 15.57 -16.89
N ASN A 176 8.78 14.38 -16.69
CA ASN A 176 8.06 13.23 -16.14
C ASN A 176 7.43 13.59 -14.78
N LEU A 177 8.16 14.32 -13.93
CA LEU A 177 7.67 14.78 -12.64
C LEU A 177 6.55 15.82 -12.76
N ARG A 178 6.65 16.75 -13.72
CA ARG A 178 5.56 17.72 -14.00
C ARG A 178 4.29 16.99 -14.45
N ASN A 179 4.42 16.06 -15.38
CA ASN A 179 3.28 15.25 -15.86
C ASN A 179 2.65 14.45 -14.72
N TYR A 180 3.47 13.82 -13.87
CA TYR A 180 2.99 13.11 -12.68
C TYR A 180 2.23 14.05 -11.71
N ASP A 181 2.73 15.27 -11.48
CA ASP A 181 2.05 16.25 -10.63
C ASP A 181 0.65 16.64 -11.17
N GLU A 182 0.45 16.68 -12.49
CA GLU A 182 -0.89 16.91 -13.07
C GLU A 182 -1.84 15.74 -12.76
N TYR A 183 -1.37 14.49 -12.82
CA TYR A 183 -2.19 13.33 -12.43
C TYR A 183 -2.54 13.34 -10.93
N LEU A 184 -1.58 13.74 -10.10
CA LEU A 184 -1.83 13.88 -8.66
C LEU A 184 -2.76 15.03 -8.34
N LYS A 185 -2.79 16.09 -9.17
CA LYS A 185 -3.78 17.16 -9.07
C LYS A 185 -5.20 16.64 -9.28
N GLU A 186 -5.43 15.81 -10.30
CA GLU A 186 -6.75 15.19 -10.51
C GLU A 186 -7.18 14.31 -9.33
N ALA A 187 -6.23 13.56 -8.74
CA ALA A 187 -6.48 12.81 -7.52
C ALA A 187 -6.83 13.71 -6.32
N SER A 188 -6.24 14.91 -6.26
CA SER A 188 -6.58 15.92 -5.25
C SER A 188 -8.00 16.43 -5.41
N ASP A 189 -8.44 16.69 -6.65
CA ASP A 189 -9.80 17.13 -6.96
C ASP A 189 -10.81 16.02 -6.63
N TYR A 190 -10.49 14.76 -6.91
CA TYR A 190 -11.28 13.59 -6.50
C TYR A 190 -11.43 13.50 -4.97
N LEU A 191 -10.34 13.67 -4.20
CA LEU A 191 -10.39 13.64 -2.74
C LEU A 191 -11.21 14.80 -2.16
N ASP A 192 -11.18 15.99 -2.76
CA ASP A 192 -12.05 17.09 -2.34
C ASP A 192 -13.53 16.74 -2.55
N GLU A 193 -13.86 16.14 -3.69
CA GLU A 193 -15.24 15.74 -4.00
C GLU A 193 -15.70 14.59 -3.09
N ILE A 194 -14.97 13.50 -3.01
CA ILE A 194 -15.42 12.29 -2.31
C ILE A 194 -15.28 12.45 -0.80
N TYR A 195 -14.10 12.81 -0.29
CA TYR A 195 -13.90 12.89 1.14
C TYR A 195 -14.53 14.14 1.74
N PHE A 196 -14.12 15.36 1.31
CA PHE A 196 -14.54 16.57 2.00
C PHE A 196 -16.01 16.93 1.78
N LYS A 197 -16.57 16.74 0.57
CA LYS A 197 -17.96 17.11 0.28
C LYS A 197 -18.96 16.00 0.61
N ASN A 198 -18.57 14.71 0.53
CA ASN A 198 -19.52 13.60 0.64
C ASN A 198 -19.33 12.72 1.88
N ILE A 199 -18.13 12.57 2.45
CA ILE A 199 -17.84 11.70 3.60
C ILE A 199 -17.64 12.51 4.88
N SER A 200 -16.75 13.52 4.86
CA SER A 200 -16.41 14.32 6.04
C SER A 200 -17.65 15.06 6.56
N GLY A 201 -17.81 15.05 7.88
CA GLY A 201 -18.99 15.67 8.54
C GLY A 201 -20.29 14.88 8.47
N LYS A 202 -20.49 14.01 7.48
CA LYS A 202 -21.70 13.17 7.34
C LYS A 202 -21.51 11.78 7.92
N GLN A 203 -20.35 11.17 7.65
CA GLN A 203 -20.05 9.77 7.98
C GLN A 203 -18.95 9.64 9.04
N SER A 204 -18.18 10.72 9.31
CA SER A 204 -16.92 10.66 10.07
C SER A 204 -17.06 10.24 11.54
N ASN A 205 -18.20 10.51 12.18
CA ASN A 205 -18.39 10.17 13.60
C ASN A 205 -18.57 8.67 13.84
N ASP A 206 -19.18 7.97 12.89
CA ASP A 206 -19.52 6.54 12.98
C ASP A 206 -18.72 5.67 12.03
N SER A 207 -17.66 6.22 11.45
CA SER A 207 -16.80 5.53 10.49
C SER A 207 -15.33 5.62 10.87
N ILE A 208 -14.55 4.59 10.55
CA ILE A 208 -13.11 4.65 10.39
C ILE A 208 -12.84 4.86 8.90
N ILE A 209 -12.31 6.03 8.55
CA ILE A 209 -11.99 6.37 7.17
C ILE A 209 -10.49 6.22 7.00
N ILE A 210 -10.08 5.55 5.93
CA ILE A 210 -8.68 5.30 5.59
C ILE A 210 -8.42 5.86 4.21
N VAL A 211 -7.48 6.79 4.10
CA VAL A 211 -6.98 7.29 2.81
C VAL A 211 -5.54 6.82 2.67
N MET A 212 -5.24 6.09 1.61
CA MET A 212 -3.93 5.46 1.45
C MET A 212 -3.54 5.30 -0.01
N THR A 213 -2.28 4.95 -0.24
CA THR A 213 -1.80 4.40 -1.50
C THR A 213 -1.24 2.99 -1.27
N ASP A 214 -1.31 2.14 -2.27
CA ASP A 214 -0.79 0.77 -2.24
C ASP A 214 0.70 0.68 -2.60
N HIS A 215 1.15 1.53 -3.55
CA HIS A 215 2.53 1.73 -3.94
C HIS A 215 2.73 3.16 -4.47
N GLY A 216 3.98 3.54 -4.67
CA GLY A 216 4.36 4.78 -5.35
C GLY A 216 4.61 4.57 -6.84
N MET A 217 5.23 5.57 -7.48
CA MET A 217 5.45 5.64 -8.93
C MET A 217 6.85 6.15 -9.24
N GLY A 218 7.60 5.47 -10.11
CA GLY A 218 8.84 5.97 -10.69
C GLY A 218 8.57 7.00 -11.78
N ILE A 219 9.50 7.92 -11.93
CA ILE A 219 9.51 8.96 -12.96
C ILE A 219 10.81 8.95 -13.77
N GLY A 220 11.48 7.79 -13.80
CA GLY A 220 12.78 7.61 -14.45
C GLY A 220 13.98 7.68 -13.50
N GLU A 221 13.81 7.40 -12.21
CA GLU A 221 14.91 7.37 -11.22
C GLU A 221 15.94 6.30 -11.56
N LYS A 222 15.48 5.12 -11.96
CA LYS A 222 16.34 3.96 -12.31
C LYS A 222 16.03 3.48 -13.72
N VAL A 223 17.05 3.40 -14.55
CA VAL A 223 16.94 2.81 -15.90
C VAL A 223 16.49 1.36 -15.78
N GLY A 224 15.51 0.95 -16.58
CA GLY A 224 14.87 -0.36 -16.49
C GLY A 224 13.52 -0.35 -15.74
N GLU A 225 13.12 0.80 -15.18
CA GLU A 225 11.78 0.98 -14.61
C GLU A 225 11.18 2.33 -15.01
N ARG A 226 10.25 2.33 -15.94
CA ARG A 226 9.58 3.56 -16.41
C ARG A 226 8.65 4.15 -15.37
N ALA A 227 7.97 3.30 -14.60
CA ALA A 227 6.98 3.74 -13.62
C ALA A 227 6.96 2.89 -12.35
N TYR A 228 6.65 1.59 -12.42
CA TYR A 228 6.50 0.74 -11.25
C TYR A 228 6.65 -0.75 -11.61
N GLY A 229 6.85 -1.59 -10.60
CA GLY A 229 6.74 -3.04 -10.71
C GLY A 229 8.04 -3.79 -10.98
N SER A 230 9.07 -3.13 -11.52
CA SER A 230 10.34 -3.78 -11.86
C SER A 230 11.29 -3.90 -10.68
N PHE A 231 11.36 -2.85 -9.85
CA PHE A 231 12.31 -2.74 -8.74
C PHE A 231 11.63 -2.53 -7.39
N THR A 232 12.43 -2.59 -6.33
CA THR A 232 11.98 -2.43 -4.94
C THR A 232 12.59 -1.19 -4.28
N TYR A 233 12.75 -0.09 -5.01
CA TYR A 233 13.24 1.18 -4.45
C TYR A 233 12.13 1.97 -3.74
N ASP A 234 12.51 2.90 -2.84
CA ASP A 234 11.59 3.62 -1.99
C ASP A 234 10.60 4.54 -2.73
N TYR A 235 10.93 5.02 -3.94
CA TYR A 235 9.99 5.82 -4.73
C TYR A 235 8.71 5.04 -5.12
N THR A 236 8.74 3.69 -5.10
CA THR A 236 7.57 2.83 -5.28
C THR A 236 7.10 2.17 -3.98
N LEU A 237 8.00 1.90 -3.02
CA LEU A 237 7.66 1.14 -1.82
C LEU A 237 7.28 1.99 -0.62
N ARG A 238 7.81 3.22 -0.49
CA ARG A 238 7.47 4.10 0.62
C ARG A 238 6.13 4.76 0.37
N THR A 239 5.12 4.35 1.12
CA THR A 239 3.73 4.78 1.01
C THR A 239 3.26 5.48 2.28
N PHE A 240 1.97 5.80 2.33
CA PHE A 240 1.32 6.37 3.50
C PHE A 240 -0.03 5.74 3.77
N ALA A 241 -0.49 5.86 5.00
CA ALA A 241 -1.87 5.62 5.38
C ALA A 241 -2.34 6.70 6.35
N LEU A 242 -3.48 7.30 6.08
CA LEU A 242 -4.14 8.25 6.96
C LEU A 242 -5.39 7.60 7.55
N PHE A 243 -5.48 7.55 8.88
CA PHE A 243 -6.65 7.03 9.59
C PHE A 243 -7.43 8.17 10.26
N ILE A 244 -8.72 8.23 9.97
CA ILE A 244 -9.62 9.26 10.47
C ILE A 244 -10.75 8.60 11.28
N GLN A 245 -10.67 8.68 12.58
CA GLN A 245 -11.71 8.41 13.58
C GLN A 245 -11.24 9.04 14.90
N PRO A 246 -11.73 10.24 15.29
CA PRO A 246 -11.15 11.01 16.39
C PRO A 246 -11.15 10.33 17.76
N LYS A 247 -12.03 9.32 17.95
CA LYS A 247 -12.08 8.54 19.21
C LYS A 247 -10.96 7.51 19.32
N ILE A 248 -10.26 7.22 18.22
CA ILE A 248 -9.21 6.20 18.13
C ILE A 248 -7.88 6.83 17.69
N PHE A 249 -7.93 7.65 16.65
CA PHE A 249 -6.77 8.24 16.00
C PHE A 249 -6.70 9.74 16.27
N PRO A 250 -5.64 10.24 16.94
CA PRO A 250 -5.48 11.66 17.22
C PRO A 250 -5.42 12.48 15.92
N LYS A 251 -6.23 13.54 15.84
CA LYS A 251 -6.20 14.49 14.72
C LYS A 251 -4.87 15.24 14.63
N GLY A 252 -4.40 15.48 13.43
CA GLY A 252 -3.19 16.24 13.15
C GLY A 252 -1.90 15.59 13.62
N LYS A 253 -1.95 14.31 14.02
CA LYS A 253 -0.76 13.57 14.46
C LYS A 253 -0.10 12.88 13.28
N GLU A 254 1.21 13.09 13.13
CA GLU A 254 2.05 12.32 12.23
C GLU A 254 2.82 11.24 13.01
N ILE A 255 2.89 10.04 12.45
CA ILE A 255 3.64 8.89 12.93
C ILE A 255 4.68 8.55 11.88
N ASP A 256 5.94 8.84 12.18
CA ASP A 256 7.11 8.61 11.32
C ASP A 256 7.83 7.28 11.64
N LYS A 257 7.17 6.39 12.37
CA LYS A 257 7.69 5.06 12.69
C LYS A 257 7.37 4.08 11.59
N LEU A 258 8.32 3.20 11.29
CA LEU A 258 8.15 2.14 10.30
C LEU A 258 6.86 1.35 10.57
N ALA A 259 5.99 1.32 9.59
CA ALA A 259 4.81 0.47 9.50
C ALA A 259 4.86 -0.32 8.18
N ARG A 260 4.09 -1.39 8.09
CA ARG A 260 4.03 -2.22 6.88
C ARG A 260 2.62 -2.18 6.33
N ALA A 261 2.46 -2.20 5.03
CA ALA A 261 1.13 -2.22 4.41
C ALA A 261 0.27 -3.39 4.91
N ILE A 262 0.89 -4.55 5.20
CA ILE A 262 0.21 -5.70 5.81
C ILE A 262 -0.29 -5.45 7.25
N ASP A 263 0.13 -4.37 7.90
CA ASP A 263 -0.31 -3.99 9.26
C ASP A 263 -1.70 -3.29 9.24
N ILE A 264 -2.19 -2.88 8.07
CA ILE A 264 -3.46 -2.15 7.92
C ILE A 264 -4.66 -3.03 8.33
N MET A 265 -4.75 -4.25 7.80
CA MET A 265 -5.85 -5.16 8.14
C MET A 265 -5.94 -5.47 9.64
N PRO A 266 -4.87 -5.94 10.33
CA PRO A 266 -4.95 -6.20 11.77
C PRO A 266 -5.22 -4.93 12.58
N THR A 267 -4.83 -3.74 12.10
CA THR A 267 -5.20 -2.46 12.74
C THR A 267 -6.71 -2.23 12.68
N ILE A 268 -7.34 -2.47 11.54
CA ILE A 268 -8.80 -2.35 11.40
C ILE A 268 -9.51 -3.33 12.31
N LEU A 269 -9.09 -4.61 12.32
CA LEU A 269 -9.68 -5.64 13.18
C LEU A 269 -9.55 -5.29 14.66
N ASP A 270 -8.40 -4.76 15.09
CA ASP A 270 -8.14 -4.33 16.45
C ASP A 270 -9.03 -3.13 16.84
N CYS A 271 -9.20 -2.13 15.97
CA CYS A 271 -10.14 -1.02 16.17
C CYS A 271 -11.57 -1.49 16.40
N LEU A 272 -11.98 -2.58 15.74
CA LEU A 272 -13.33 -3.16 15.82
C LEU A 272 -13.46 -4.21 16.93
N GLU A 273 -12.38 -4.57 17.62
CA GLU A 273 -12.31 -5.65 18.60
C GLU A 273 -12.75 -7.02 18.00
N ILE A 274 -12.39 -7.26 16.72
CA ILE A 274 -12.60 -8.52 16.02
C ILE A 274 -11.35 -9.38 16.21
N PRO A 275 -11.45 -10.57 16.83
CA PRO A 275 -10.31 -11.45 17.05
C PRO A 275 -9.82 -12.04 15.72
N ILE A 276 -8.50 -12.21 15.59
CA ILE A 276 -7.88 -12.92 14.47
C ILE A 276 -8.17 -14.42 14.64
N ASP A 277 -8.68 -15.04 13.59
CA ASP A 277 -8.99 -16.46 13.55
C ASP A 277 -7.72 -17.30 13.51
N GLN A 278 -7.47 -18.06 14.58
CA GLN A 278 -6.28 -18.90 14.73
C GLN A 278 -6.36 -20.20 13.91
N SER A 279 -7.52 -20.54 13.34
CA SER A 279 -7.69 -21.69 12.45
C SER A 279 -7.29 -21.41 11.00
N CYS A 280 -7.04 -20.15 10.67
CA CYS A 280 -6.62 -19.69 9.36
C CYS A 280 -5.09 -19.63 9.25
N LEU A 281 -4.56 -19.41 8.03
CA LEU A 281 -3.15 -19.11 7.84
C LEU A 281 -2.72 -17.93 8.73
N ARG A 282 -1.54 -18.06 9.34
CA ARG A 282 -1.06 -17.08 10.31
C ARG A 282 -0.79 -15.73 9.64
N MET A 283 -1.53 -14.71 10.04
CA MET A 283 -1.32 -13.33 9.65
C MET A 283 0.04 -12.82 10.14
N GLN A 284 0.79 -12.16 9.25
CA GLN A 284 2.12 -11.62 9.54
C GLN A 284 2.07 -10.14 9.96
N GLY A 285 0.98 -9.46 9.60
CA GLY A 285 0.70 -8.09 9.99
C GLY A 285 0.41 -7.96 11.50
N GLN A 286 0.65 -6.77 12.04
CA GLN A 286 0.42 -6.40 13.44
C GLN A 286 -0.30 -5.06 13.51
N SER A 287 -1.16 -4.89 14.54
CA SER A 287 -1.86 -3.62 14.73
C SER A 287 -0.89 -2.45 14.93
N MET A 288 -1.14 -1.34 14.23
CA MET A 288 -0.41 -0.08 14.37
C MET A 288 -0.89 0.78 15.55
N LEU A 289 -1.96 0.38 16.26
CA LEU A 289 -2.46 1.14 17.42
C LEU A 289 -1.41 1.31 18.52
N ASN A 290 -0.49 0.35 18.65
CA ASN A 290 0.64 0.45 19.58
C ASN A 290 1.60 1.61 19.27
N LEU A 291 1.62 2.11 18.03
CA LEU A 291 2.45 3.24 17.62
C LEU A 291 1.87 4.59 18.08
N LEU A 292 0.54 4.64 18.39
CA LEU A 292 -0.13 5.85 18.87
C LEU A 292 0.28 6.22 20.31
N ASN A 293 0.58 5.23 21.15
CA ASN A 293 0.76 5.40 22.61
C ASN A 293 2.22 5.63 23.04
N LYS A 294 3.17 5.55 22.13
CA LYS A 294 4.57 5.87 22.49
C LYS A 294 4.72 7.39 22.58
N THR A 295 4.60 7.94 23.81
CA THR A 295 5.04 9.30 24.15
C THR A 295 6.51 9.49 23.74
N GLU A 296 6.88 10.71 23.33
CA GLU A 296 8.23 11.14 22.93
C GLU A 296 9.35 10.90 23.98
N GLN A 297 9.02 10.28 25.12
CA GLN A 297 9.97 9.99 26.21
C GLN A 297 10.61 8.60 26.16
N SER A 298 10.39 7.80 25.13
CA SER A 298 11.31 6.69 24.89
C SER A 298 12.66 7.30 24.53
N LYS A 299 13.69 7.10 25.41
CA LYS A 299 15.10 7.43 25.15
C LYS A 299 15.40 7.12 23.69
N PRO A 300 16.21 7.96 23.00
CA PRO A 300 16.68 7.58 21.69
C PRO A 300 17.19 6.14 21.82
N ASP A 301 16.65 5.25 21.00
CA ASP A 301 17.07 3.85 20.94
C ASP A 301 18.56 3.87 20.55
N THR A 302 19.45 3.94 21.54
CA THR A 302 20.91 3.96 21.36
C THR A 302 21.45 2.56 21.15
N ASP A 303 20.55 1.55 21.18
CA ASP A 303 20.91 0.15 20.93
C ASP A 303 20.83 -0.10 19.41
N GLU A 304 21.97 -0.38 18.80
CA GLU A 304 22.06 -0.72 17.37
C GLU A 304 21.17 -1.93 17.00
N ASP A 305 20.86 -2.79 17.96
CA ASP A 305 19.99 -3.94 17.73
C ASP A 305 18.49 -3.56 17.70
N SER A 306 18.09 -2.43 18.26
CA SER A 306 16.70 -1.94 18.20
C SER A 306 16.26 -1.60 16.78
N GLU A 307 17.17 -1.11 15.94
CA GLU A 307 16.94 -0.83 14.51
C GLU A 307 16.44 -2.05 13.75
N PHE A 308 16.90 -3.26 14.12
CA PHE A 308 16.52 -4.51 13.46
C PHE A 308 15.31 -5.22 14.10
N GLN A 309 14.61 -4.59 15.04
CA GLN A 309 13.42 -5.18 15.67
C GLN A 309 12.18 -5.09 14.77
N LYS A 310 12.01 -3.98 14.04
CA LYS A 310 10.91 -3.82 13.08
C LYS A 310 11.46 -3.75 11.67
N ILE A 311 11.05 -4.72 10.85
CA ILE A 311 11.48 -4.87 9.45
C ILE A 311 10.27 -4.96 8.55
N ALA A 312 10.29 -4.21 7.44
CA ALA A 312 9.41 -4.41 6.32
C ALA A 312 10.07 -5.29 5.26
N TYR A 313 9.27 -6.13 4.64
CA TYR A 313 9.67 -6.97 3.51
C TYR A 313 8.85 -6.57 2.29
N SER A 314 9.50 -6.59 1.13
CA SER A 314 8.84 -6.37 -0.14
C SER A 314 9.45 -7.27 -1.21
N GLU A 315 8.63 -7.63 -2.21
CA GLU A 315 9.03 -8.50 -3.29
C GLU A 315 8.38 -8.08 -4.61
N THR A 316 9.06 -8.37 -5.73
CA THR A 316 8.48 -8.20 -7.05
C THR A 316 8.94 -9.28 -8.02
N GLY A 317 8.00 -9.75 -8.87
CA GLY A 317 8.29 -10.59 -10.01
C GLY A 317 8.51 -9.79 -11.31
N GLY A 318 8.36 -8.46 -11.21
CA GLY A 318 8.33 -7.56 -12.35
C GLY A 318 6.98 -7.58 -13.07
N VAL A 319 6.41 -6.38 -13.30
CA VAL A 319 5.23 -6.21 -14.14
C VAL A 319 5.64 -6.08 -15.61
N ASN A 320 6.76 -5.42 -15.83
CA ASN A 320 7.32 -5.12 -17.16
C ASN A 320 8.63 -5.85 -17.43
N GLY A 321 8.92 -6.90 -16.66
CA GLY A 321 10.13 -7.68 -16.77
C GLY A 321 10.25 -8.44 -18.09
N PRO A 322 11.37 -9.18 -18.30
CA PRO A 322 11.53 -9.97 -19.50
C PRO A 322 10.35 -10.92 -19.67
N TRP A 323 9.78 -10.95 -20.84
CA TRP A 323 8.70 -11.89 -21.14
C TRP A 323 9.25 -13.31 -21.35
N PRO A 324 8.59 -14.33 -20.80
CA PRO A 324 7.41 -14.26 -19.94
C PRO A 324 7.74 -13.72 -18.54
N SER A 325 6.77 -13.04 -17.91
CA SER A 325 6.93 -12.57 -16.52
C SER A 325 7.33 -13.72 -15.60
N PRO A 326 8.23 -13.49 -14.62
CA PRO A 326 8.63 -14.53 -13.69
C PRO A 326 7.43 -15.16 -12.98
N SER A 327 7.47 -16.47 -12.78
CA SER A 327 6.42 -17.22 -12.07
C SER A 327 6.44 -17.01 -10.56
N SER A 328 7.50 -16.38 -10.06
CA SER A 328 7.72 -16.06 -8.64
C SER A 328 8.53 -14.77 -8.55
N PRO A 329 8.54 -14.09 -7.38
CA PRO A 329 9.35 -12.90 -7.17
C PRO A 329 10.82 -13.11 -7.50
N ASN A 330 11.38 -12.20 -8.32
CA ASN A 330 12.77 -12.21 -8.75
C ASN A 330 13.65 -11.20 -7.98
N ILE A 331 13.02 -10.25 -7.31
CA ILE A 331 13.67 -9.29 -6.42
C ILE A 331 12.97 -9.33 -5.07
N LYS A 332 13.76 -9.35 -4.01
CA LYS A 332 13.29 -9.30 -2.63
C LYS A 332 14.07 -8.26 -1.86
N CYS A 333 13.42 -7.54 -0.96
CA CYS A 333 14.13 -6.63 -0.08
C CYS A 333 13.61 -6.67 1.34
N VAL A 334 14.48 -6.27 2.26
CA VAL A 334 14.13 -5.93 3.64
C VAL A 334 14.56 -4.50 3.94
N ARG A 335 13.72 -3.81 4.70
CA ARG A 335 13.92 -2.41 5.06
C ARG A 335 13.66 -2.19 6.54
N THR A 336 14.60 -1.52 7.20
CA THR A 336 14.39 -0.84 8.49
C THR A 336 14.07 0.65 8.24
N LYS A 337 14.02 1.49 9.25
CA LYS A 337 13.93 2.94 9.04
C LYS A 337 15.18 3.50 8.35
N LYS A 338 16.36 2.96 8.68
CA LYS A 338 17.67 3.44 8.25
C LYS A 338 18.26 2.66 7.07
N TRP A 339 18.15 1.34 7.09
CA TRP A 339 18.83 0.47 6.14
C TRP A 339 17.86 -0.25 5.21
N LYS A 340 18.29 -0.46 3.99
CA LYS A 340 17.58 -1.29 3.02
C LYS A 340 18.55 -2.21 2.30
N LEU A 341 18.24 -3.51 2.31
CA LEU A 341 18.97 -4.54 1.60
C LEU A 341 18.07 -5.11 0.49
N ILE A 342 18.56 -5.08 -0.75
CA ILE A 342 17.89 -5.64 -1.92
C ILE A 342 18.66 -6.85 -2.42
N HIS A 343 17.96 -7.93 -2.71
CA HIS A 343 18.48 -9.13 -3.37
C HIS A 343 17.83 -9.27 -4.75
N ASN A 344 18.59 -9.03 -5.79
CA ASN A 344 18.23 -9.36 -7.16
C ASN A 344 18.61 -10.84 -7.39
N LEU A 345 17.62 -11.76 -7.41
CA LEU A 345 17.89 -13.18 -7.53
C LEU A 345 18.52 -13.54 -8.88
N THR A 346 18.18 -12.80 -9.90
CA THR A 346 18.80 -12.86 -11.22
C THR A 346 19.25 -11.47 -11.62
N PRO A 347 20.56 -11.20 -11.72
CA PRO A 347 21.72 -12.12 -11.80
C PRO A 347 22.36 -12.53 -10.45
N ASN A 348 21.68 -12.50 -9.34
CA ASN A 348 22.17 -12.78 -7.98
C ASN A 348 23.13 -11.71 -7.46
N THR A 349 22.63 -10.48 -7.45
CA THR A 349 23.36 -9.31 -6.93
C THR A 349 22.67 -8.77 -5.67
N TRP A 350 23.45 -8.06 -4.87
CA TRP A 350 23.00 -7.45 -3.62
C TRP A 350 23.27 -5.96 -3.61
N GLU A 351 22.35 -5.21 -3.02
CA GLU A 351 22.48 -3.77 -2.84
C GLU A 351 22.14 -3.41 -1.39
N LEU A 352 22.92 -2.51 -0.80
CA LEU A 352 22.67 -1.97 0.54
C LEU A 352 22.63 -0.45 0.48
N TYR A 353 21.58 0.16 1.05
CA TYR A 353 21.41 1.61 1.10
C TYR A 353 21.18 2.10 2.53
N ASN A 354 21.75 3.28 2.83
CA ASN A 354 21.48 4.01 4.06
C ASN A 354 20.44 5.12 3.75
N LEU A 355 19.18 4.87 4.02
CA LEU A 355 18.07 5.74 3.66
C LEU A 355 18.03 7.08 4.41
N GLU A 356 18.71 7.20 5.56
CA GLU A 356 18.85 8.48 6.28
C GLU A 356 19.77 9.46 5.53
N ASN A 357 20.85 8.94 4.92
CA ASN A 357 21.86 9.75 4.25
C ASN A 357 21.69 9.74 2.72
N ASP A 358 21.05 8.73 2.20
CA ASP A 358 20.83 8.51 0.76
C ASP A 358 19.38 8.01 0.50
N PRO A 359 18.36 8.87 0.70
CA PRO A 359 16.95 8.50 0.50
C PRO A 359 16.61 8.23 -0.98
N GLN A 360 17.51 8.56 -1.91
CA GLN A 360 17.35 8.29 -3.35
C GLN A 360 18.03 6.98 -3.79
N GLU A 361 18.69 6.28 -2.86
CA GLU A 361 19.31 4.97 -3.12
C GLU A 361 20.32 5.03 -4.29
N LEU A 362 21.22 6.02 -4.27
CA LEU A 362 22.19 6.28 -5.33
C LEU A 362 23.52 5.53 -5.11
N LYS A 363 23.94 5.34 -3.84
CA LYS A 363 25.23 4.74 -3.50
C LYS A 363 25.04 3.37 -2.85
N ASN A 364 25.36 2.29 -3.58
CA ASN A 364 25.39 0.94 -3.03
C ASN A 364 26.55 0.76 -2.03
N LEU A 365 26.22 0.48 -0.77
CA LEU A 365 27.14 0.32 0.36
C LEU A 365 27.42 -1.15 0.72
N ILE A 366 27.12 -2.09 -0.15
CA ILE A 366 27.19 -3.54 0.14
C ILE A 366 28.55 -4.00 0.64
N GLU A 367 29.63 -3.43 0.11
CA GLU A 367 31.01 -3.76 0.49
C GLU A 367 31.48 -2.98 1.74
N GLU A 368 30.83 -1.85 2.09
CA GLU A 368 31.28 -0.96 3.15
C GLU A 368 30.77 -1.38 4.55
N HIS A 369 29.65 -2.14 4.61
CA HIS A 369 28.94 -2.47 5.87
C HIS A 369 28.63 -3.98 6.04
N PRO A 370 29.63 -4.87 6.08
CA PRO A 370 29.44 -6.32 6.06
C PRO A 370 28.62 -6.87 7.25
N LEU A 371 28.72 -6.26 8.44
CA LEU A 371 27.92 -6.69 9.61
C LEU A 371 26.43 -6.37 9.44
N THR A 372 26.11 -5.16 8.93
CA THR A 372 24.73 -4.77 8.61
C THR A 372 24.14 -5.68 7.54
N VAL A 373 24.92 -5.97 6.50
CA VAL A 373 24.54 -6.92 5.43
C VAL A 373 24.18 -8.29 6.01
N THR A 374 25.02 -8.84 6.88
CA THR A 374 24.77 -10.14 7.51
C THR A 374 23.47 -10.12 8.31
N LYS A 375 23.27 -9.13 9.20
CA LYS A 375 22.05 -9.00 10.00
C LYS A 375 20.80 -8.92 9.11
N LEU A 376 20.83 -8.14 8.04
CA LEU A 376 19.70 -7.98 7.13
C LEU A 376 19.44 -9.23 6.27
N LYS A 377 20.47 -9.94 5.86
CA LYS A 377 20.34 -11.25 5.18
C LYS A 377 19.65 -12.28 6.07
N ASP A 378 20.03 -12.37 7.33
CA ASP A 378 19.41 -13.27 8.30
C ASP A 378 17.91 -12.93 8.49
N LYS A 379 17.58 -11.64 8.56
CA LYS A 379 16.18 -11.17 8.63
C LYS A 379 15.39 -11.49 7.37
N LEU A 380 15.98 -11.27 6.19
CA LEU A 380 15.37 -11.62 4.91
C LEU A 380 15.07 -13.13 4.86
N GLN A 381 16.05 -13.97 5.20
CA GLN A 381 15.87 -15.43 5.20
C GLN A 381 14.77 -15.86 6.18
N SER A 382 14.76 -15.31 7.39
CA SER A 382 13.71 -15.60 8.39
C SER A 382 12.29 -15.29 7.88
N ILE A 383 12.12 -14.18 7.12
CA ILE A 383 10.81 -13.86 6.55
C ILE A 383 10.45 -14.80 5.40
N ILE A 384 11.43 -15.16 4.55
CA ILE A 384 11.23 -16.14 3.47
C ILE A 384 10.79 -17.50 4.05
N ASP A 385 11.47 -17.98 5.11
CA ASP A 385 11.14 -19.23 5.80
C ASP A 385 9.73 -19.17 6.43
N ASP A 386 9.35 -18.03 7.04
CA ASP A 386 8.01 -17.81 7.57
C ASP A 386 6.93 -17.80 6.47
N CYS A 387 7.23 -17.26 5.30
CA CYS A 387 6.32 -17.32 4.14
C CYS A 387 6.15 -18.75 3.60
N ALA A 388 7.17 -19.59 3.73
CA ALA A 388 7.16 -20.96 3.25
C ALA A 388 6.57 -21.96 4.27
N SER A 389 6.48 -21.56 5.56
CA SER A 389 5.89 -22.40 6.62
C SER A 389 4.36 -22.32 6.53
N ASP A 390 3.70 -23.46 6.30
CA ASP A 390 2.27 -23.87 6.35
C ASP A 390 1.84 -24.72 5.19
#